data_eabf1bbce20dc2467130491b65d64e35
#
_entry.id   eabf1bbce20dc2467130491b65d64e35
#
_cell.length_a   1.000
_cell.length_b   1.000
_cell.length_c   1.000
_cell.angle_alpha   90.00
_cell.angle_beta   90.00
_cell.angle_gamma   90.00
#
_symmetry.space_group_name_H-M   'P 1'
#
loop_
_entity.id
_entity.type
_entity.pdbx_description
1 polymer ?
#
loop_
_entity_poly.entity_id
_entity_poly.type
_entity_poly.pdbx_seq_one_letter_code
_entity_poly.pdbx_strand_id
1 'polypeptide(L)'
;GLMNALPVLMASALFQLFYSFPIPAWTNFLQSIGLYGLLTTVVNVCNLTALFIVFGIGRALGDKKGVDGVQCGLSALLCFLIITPLDVMETGTYINTSSLGAQGIFTAIIVAMVAPSLYAFCIRKNIVIKMPSAVPEFVSKSFSGIPASLVTVVPFVAIRGLFSMTSWGSFTGFIYQVVQTPLTALGNSLPAHLIAMFVCCFLWWCGMHGTMVVFGACMAIWTAPMIEHLNAYNAGLPIPYVLSLMSFFI
;
A
#
# COMPACT_ATOMS: atom_id res chain seq x y z
N GLY A 1 1.59 6.97 -9.23
CA GLY A 1 1.99 6.57 -7.88
C GLY A 1 1.81 5.08 -7.66
N LEU A 2 0.58 4.59 -7.71
CA LEU A 2 0.27 3.15 -7.50
C LEU A 2 1.02 2.25 -8.50
N MET A 3 1.12 2.67 -9.75
CA MET A 3 1.86 1.95 -10.80
C MET A 3 3.35 1.79 -10.50
N ASN A 4 3.93 2.63 -9.65
CA ASN A 4 5.35 2.50 -9.27
C ASN A 4 5.60 1.29 -8.36
N ALA A 5 4.57 0.75 -7.70
CA ALA A 5 4.67 -0.48 -6.92
C ALA A 5 4.54 -1.76 -7.76
N LEU A 6 4.03 -1.67 -9.01
CA LEU A 6 3.79 -2.84 -9.87
C LEU A 6 5.02 -3.73 -10.07
N PRO A 7 6.24 -3.22 -10.35
CA PRO A 7 7.39 -4.10 -10.54
C PRO A 7 7.69 -4.97 -9.32
N VAL A 8 7.52 -4.41 -8.11
CA VAL A 8 7.72 -5.16 -6.84
C VAL A 8 6.62 -6.21 -6.66
N LEU A 9 5.36 -5.84 -6.93
CA LEU A 9 4.22 -6.76 -6.87
C LEU A 9 4.37 -7.90 -7.89
N MET A 10 4.82 -7.61 -9.10
CA MET A 10 5.08 -8.62 -10.14
C MET A 10 6.21 -9.57 -9.74
N ALA A 11 7.30 -9.04 -9.19
CA ALA A 11 8.40 -9.88 -8.69
C ALA A 11 7.91 -10.79 -7.55
N SER A 12 7.14 -10.26 -6.59
CA SER A 12 6.52 -11.06 -5.53
C SER A 12 5.63 -12.16 -6.09
N ALA A 13 4.77 -11.85 -7.06
CA ALA A 13 3.88 -12.81 -7.69
C ALA A 13 4.65 -13.94 -8.41
N LEU A 14 5.79 -13.65 -9.04
CA LEU A 14 6.63 -14.66 -9.67
C LEU A 14 7.23 -15.62 -8.63
N PHE A 15 7.79 -15.10 -7.52
CA PHE A 15 8.29 -15.95 -6.45
C PHE A 15 7.18 -16.79 -5.82
N GLN A 16 6.00 -16.20 -5.64
CA GLN A 16 4.84 -16.88 -5.11
C GLN A 16 4.36 -18.01 -6.04
N LEU A 17 4.26 -17.77 -7.35
CA LEU A 17 3.94 -18.77 -8.35
C LEU A 17 4.94 -19.94 -8.30
N PHE A 18 6.23 -19.63 -8.17
CA PHE A 18 7.29 -20.64 -8.18
C PHE A 18 7.20 -21.61 -6.98
N TYR A 19 6.93 -21.13 -5.76
CA TYR A 19 6.86 -22.02 -4.60
C TYR A 19 5.48 -22.67 -4.42
N SER A 20 4.39 -22.05 -4.90
CA SER A 20 3.02 -22.54 -4.75
C SER A 20 2.53 -23.38 -5.92
N PHE A 21 3.44 -23.84 -6.79
CA PHE A 21 3.07 -24.68 -7.94
C PHE A 21 2.36 -25.96 -7.46
N PRO A 22 1.14 -26.28 -7.97
CA PRO A 22 0.26 -27.30 -7.40
C PRO A 22 0.69 -28.74 -7.80
N ILE A 23 1.97 -29.06 -7.65
CA ILE A 23 2.53 -30.39 -7.88
C ILE A 23 3.20 -30.88 -6.58
N PRO A 24 2.65 -31.92 -5.92
CA PRO A 24 3.22 -32.42 -4.65
C PRO A 24 4.70 -32.78 -4.74
N ALA A 25 5.13 -33.37 -5.85
CA ALA A 25 6.54 -33.69 -6.08
C ALA A 25 7.43 -32.45 -6.08
N TRP A 26 6.95 -31.32 -6.61
CA TRP A 26 7.65 -30.05 -6.62
C TRP A 26 7.79 -29.48 -5.22
N THR A 27 6.69 -29.44 -4.46
CA THR A 27 6.71 -28.95 -3.07
C THR A 27 7.64 -29.78 -2.20
N ASN A 28 7.58 -31.11 -2.31
CA ASN A 28 8.49 -32.01 -1.59
C ASN A 28 9.96 -31.80 -1.98
N PHE A 29 10.25 -31.59 -3.25
CA PHE A 29 11.59 -31.26 -3.73
C PHE A 29 12.09 -29.95 -3.12
N LEU A 30 11.30 -28.86 -3.17
CA LEU A 30 11.65 -27.58 -2.56
C LEU A 30 11.89 -27.69 -1.05
N GLN A 31 11.10 -28.49 -0.36
CA GLN A 31 11.28 -28.76 1.07
C GLN A 31 12.56 -29.54 1.35
N SER A 32 12.87 -30.55 0.55
CA SER A 32 14.08 -31.40 0.72
C SER A 32 15.37 -30.61 0.58
N ILE A 33 15.41 -29.58 -0.27
CA ILE A 33 16.58 -28.71 -0.47
C ILE A 33 16.55 -27.45 0.42
N GLY A 34 15.53 -27.30 1.30
CA GLY A 34 15.39 -26.16 2.20
C GLY A 34 14.97 -24.85 1.52
N LEU A 35 14.73 -24.85 0.21
CA LEU A 35 14.41 -23.64 -0.57
C LEU A 35 12.98 -23.14 -0.30
N TYR A 36 12.07 -24.03 0.08
CA TYR A 36 10.67 -23.67 0.38
C TYR A 36 10.55 -22.62 1.49
N GLY A 37 11.26 -22.82 2.61
CA GLY A 37 11.26 -21.88 3.73
C GLY A 37 11.88 -20.51 3.37
N LEU A 38 12.91 -20.51 2.50
CA LEU A 38 13.51 -19.27 2.02
C LEU A 38 12.54 -18.51 1.10
N LEU A 39 11.90 -19.19 0.16
CA LEU A 39 10.94 -18.58 -0.76
C LEU A 39 9.71 -18.00 -0.04
N THR A 40 9.16 -18.72 0.94
CA THR A 40 8.04 -18.21 1.77
C THR A 40 8.45 -16.96 2.54
N THR A 41 9.66 -16.90 3.08
CA THR A 41 10.18 -15.72 3.75
C THR A 41 10.29 -14.53 2.79
N VAL A 42 10.85 -14.74 1.59
CA VAL A 42 10.95 -13.69 0.56
C VAL A 42 9.57 -13.16 0.18
N VAL A 43 8.61 -14.05 -0.05
CA VAL A 43 7.23 -13.65 -0.41
C VAL A 43 6.56 -12.88 0.72
N ASN A 44 6.72 -13.31 1.97
CA ASN A 44 6.17 -12.58 3.12
C ASN A 44 6.71 -11.16 3.21
N VAL A 45 7.99 -10.93 2.93
CA VAL A 45 8.58 -9.58 2.87
C VAL A 45 8.04 -8.80 1.67
N CYS A 46 7.92 -9.41 0.51
CA CYS A 46 7.37 -8.76 -0.68
C CYS A 46 5.87 -8.42 -0.54
N ASN A 47 5.12 -9.15 0.30
CA ASN A 47 3.71 -8.90 0.58
C ASN A 47 3.46 -7.65 1.45
N LEU A 48 4.50 -6.94 1.89
CA LEU A 48 4.38 -5.62 2.55
C LEU A 48 3.97 -4.52 1.56
N THR A 49 2.93 -4.79 0.77
CA THR A 49 2.52 -3.99 -0.39
C THR A 49 2.11 -2.56 -0.05
N ALA A 50 1.52 -2.34 1.13
CA ALA A 50 1.11 -1.00 1.58
C ALA A 50 2.32 -0.06 1.73
N LEU A 51 3.50 -0.56 2.12
CA LEU A 51 4.73 0.25 2.23
C LEU A 51 5.17 0.79 0.87
N PHE A 52 5.15 -0.06 -0.16
CA PHE A 52 5.52 0.35 -1.51
C PHE A 52 4.50 1.32 -2.11
N ILE A 53 3.22 1.10 -1.84
CA ILE A 53 2.12 1.95 -2.30
C ILE A 53 2.20 3.33 -1.65
N VAL A 54 2.37 3.42 -0.32
CA VAL A 54 2.42 4.72 0.39
C VAL A 54 3.59 5.56 -0.07
N PHE A 55 4.77 4.95 -0.24
CA PHE A 55 5.94 5.66 -0.75
C PHE A 55 5.75 6.10 -2.21
N GLY A 56 5.29 5.19 -3.07
CA GLY A 56 5.11 5.45 -4.51
C GLY A 56 4.10 6.55 -4.80
N ILE A 57 2.95 6.56 -4.09
CA ILE A 57 1.94 7.62 -4.22
C ILE A 57 2.46 8.92 -3.63
N GLY A 58 3.07 8.86 -2.42
CA GLY A 58 3.62 10.02 -1.73
C GLY A 58 4.67 10.75 -2.56
N ARG A 59 5.59 10.01 -3.17
CA ARG A 59 6.60 10.53 -4.09
C ARG A 59 5.95 11.22 -5.30
N ALA A 60 5.06 10.51 -6.01
CA ALA A 60 4.42 11.04 -7.21
C ALA A 60 3.59 12.31 -6.92
N LEU A 61 2.96 12.38 -5.74
CA LEU A 61 2.21 13.56 -5.33
C LEU A 61 3.13 14.73 -4.97
N GLY A 62 4.28 14.46 -4.33
CA GLY A 62 5.32 15.46 -4.05
C GLY A 62 5.84 16.09 -5.33
N ASP A 63 6.26 15.27 -6.31
CA ASP A 63 6.73 15.71 -7.62
C ASP A 63 5.67 16.57 -8.33
N LYS A 64 4.40 16.12 -8.32
CA LYS A 64 3.27 16.89 -8.89
C LYS A 64 3.04 18.23 -8.20
N LYS A 65 3.33 18.33 -6.91
CA LYS A 65 3.20 19.57 -6.13
C LYS A 65 4.43 20.49 -6.22
N GLY A 66 5.46 20.11 -6.98
CA GLY A 66 6.68 20.89 -7.17
C GLY A 66 7.59 20.93 -5.93
N VAL A 67 7.54 19.89 -5.09
CA VAL A 67 8.43 19.70 -3.95
C VAL A 67 9.19 18.38 -4.13
N ASP A 68 10.23 18.15 -3.30
CA ASP A 68 11.02 16.92 -3.38
C ASP A 68 10.14 15.69 -3.14
N GLY A 69 9.93 14.89 -4.18
CA GLY A 69 9.06 13.72 -4.14
C GLY A 69 9.59 12.63 -3.23
N VAL A 70 10.93 12.48 -3.12
CA VAL A 70 11.53 11.45 -2.24
C VAL A 70 11.26 11.79 -0.78
N GLN A 71 11.47 13.04 -0.39
CA GLN A 71 11.17 13.49 0.98
C GLN A 71 9.68 13.39 1.30
N CYS A 72 8.80 13.70 0.34
CA CYS A 72 7.36 13.49 0.47
C CYS A 72 7.00 12.00 0.65
N GLY A 73 7.61 11.12 -0.14
CA GLY A 73 7.41 9.67 -0.04
C GLY A 73 7.86 9.11 1.29
N LEU A 74 9.04 9.52 1.77
CA LEU A 74 9.58 9.12 3.09
C LEU A 74 8.72 9.66 4.25
N SER A 75 8.26 10.92 4.15
CA SER A 75 7.35 11.50 5.15
C SER A 75 6.01 10.75 5.20
N ALA A 76 5.46 10.38 4.05
CA ALA A 76 4.25 9.57 3.97
C ALA A 76 4.45 8.17 4.57
N LEU A 77 5.58 7.53 4.27
CA LEU A 77 5.95 6.24 4.82
C LEU A 77 6.07 6.29 6.36
N LEU A 78 6.76 7.30 6.88
CA LEU A 78 6.88 7.51 8.33
C LEU A 78 5.50 7.71 8.99
N CYS A 79 4.66 8.57 8.43
CA CYS A 79 3.30 8.80 8.92
C CYS A 79 2.45 7.53 8.91
N PHE A 80 2.57 6.71 7.87
CA PHE A 80 1.88 5.42 7.76
C PHE A 80 2.34 4.44 8.85
N LEU A 81 3.64 4.32 9.09
CA LEU A 81 4.19 3.48 10.15
C LEU A 81 3.75 3.94 11.54
N ILE A 82 3.66 5.27 11.77
CA ILE A 82 3.20 5.83 13.03
C ILE A 82 1.76 5.41 13.35
N ILE A 83 0.84 5.42 12.39
CA ILE A 83 -0.57 5.06 12.62
C ILE A 83 -0.85 3.56 12.51
N THR A 84 0.13 2.76 12.04
CA THR A 84 0.02 1.31 12.00
C THR A 84 0.02 0.76 13.43
N PRO A 85 -0.84 -0.22 13.78
CA PRO A 85 -0.85 -0.83 15.10
C PRO A 85 0.48 -1.51 15.39
N LEU A 86 0.91 -1.40 16.65
CA LEU A 86 2.10 -2.05 17.18
C LEU A 86 1.67 -3.07 18.23
N ASP A 87 2.10 -4.30 18.07
CA ASP A 87 1.91 -5.37 19.04
C ASP A 87 3.08 -5.35 20.03
N VAL A 88 2.80 -5.09 21.31
CA VAL A 88 3.81 -5.09 22.37
C VAL A 88 3.81 -6.47 23.03
N MET A 89 4.92 -7.18 22.91
CA MET A 89 5.16 -8.46 23.56
C MET A 89 6.31 -8.30 24.57
N GLU A 90 6.47 -9.27 25.47
CA GLU A 90 7.57 -9.25 26.45
C GLU A 90 8.97 -9.13 25.83
N THR A 91 9.12 -9.66 24.61
CA THR A 91 10.38 -9.67 23.85
C THR A 91 10.61 -8.41 23.01
N GLY A 92 9.61 -7.51 22.88
CA GLY A 92 9.74 -6.28 22.09
C GLY A 92 8.45 -5.80 21.44
N THR A 93 8.58 -4.78 20.61
CA THR A 93 7.47 -4.20 19.85
C THR A 93 7.53 -4.68 18.40
N TYR A 94 6.45 -5.22 17.91
CA TYR A 94 6.33 -5.82 16.58
C TYR A 94 5.25 -5.11 15.76
N ILE A 95 5.42 -5.10 14.46
CA ILE A 95 4.40 -4.64 13.51
C ILE A 95 3.81 -5.88 12.83
N ASN A 96 2.48 -6.02 12.89
CA ASN A 96 1.81 -7.10 12.18
C ASN A 96 1.94 -6.90 10.66
N THR A 97 2.48 -7.89 9.98
CA THR A 97 2.71 -7.85 8.52
C THR A 97 1.42 -7.68 7.72
N SER A 98 0.28 -8.16 8.22
CA SER A 98 -1.02 -7.98 7.58
C SER A 98 -1.43 -6.50 7.48
N SER A 99 -1.09 -5.69 8.50
CA SER A 99 -1.33 -4.24 8.52
C SER A 99 -0.42 -3.47 7.54
N LEU A 100 0.71 -4.04 7.16
CA LEU A 100 1.61 -3.51 6.12
C LEU A 100 1.31 -4.06 4.73
N GLY A 101 0.46 -5.09 4.64
CA GLY A 101 0.00 -5.75 3.42
C GLY A 101 -1.41 -5.29 3.00
N ALA A 102 -2.24 -6.24 2.61
CA ALA A 102 -3.58 -6.00 2.05
C ALA A 102 -4.48 -5.14 2.95
N GLN A 103 -4.48 -5.37 4.26
CA GLN A 103 -5.31 -4.61 5.21
C GLN A 103 -4.90 -3.14 5.33
N GLY A 104 -3.62 -2.83 5.07
CA GLY A 104 -3.10 -1.47 5.14
C GLY A 104 -3.26 -0.65 3.87
N ILE A 105 -3.70 -1.22 2.74
CA ILE A 105 -3.68 -0.55 1.43
C ILE A 105 -4.50 0.74 1.43
N PHE A 106 -5.73 0.72 1.92
CA PHE A 106 -6.57 1.92 1.96
C PHE A 106 -6.02 2.98 2.90
N THR A 107 -5.52 2.58 4.06
CA THR A 107 -4.81 3.47 4.98
C THR A 107 -3.58 4.09 4.31
N ALA A 108 -2.79 3.30 3.60
CA ALA A 108 -1.62 3.76 2.86
C ALA A 108 -1.98 4.82 1.81
N ILE A 109 -3.07 4.60 1.06
CA ILE A 109 -3.55 5.58 0.06
C ILE A 109 -3.96 6.89 0.73
N ILE A 110 -4.75 6.85 1.81
CA ILE A 110 -5.19 8.04 2.54
C ILE A 110 -3.98 8.82 3.06
N VAL A 111 -3.05 8.13 3.73
CA VAL A 111 -1.83 8.76 4.27
C VAL A 111 -0.96 9.35 3.16
N ALA A 112 -0.79 8.62 2.06
CA ALA A 112 -0.01 9.07 0.91
C ALA A 112 -0.63 10.27 0.17
N MET A 113 -1.89 10.57 0.40
CA MET A 113 -2.54 11.80 -0.10
C MET A 113 -2.40 12.95 0.90
N VAL A 114 -2.55 12.67 2.19
CA VAL A 114 -2.57 13.70 3.24
C VAL A 114 -1.18 14.16 3.63
N ALA A 115 -0.26 13.24 3.94
CA ALA A 115 1.08 13.58 4.44
C ALA A 115 1.90 14.43 3.45
N PRO A 116 2.01 14.08 2.14
CA PRO A 116 2.71 14.91 1.18
C PRO A 116 2.04 16.27 0.95
N SER A 117 0.72 16.33 1.14
CA SER A 117 -0.01 17.60 1.00
C SER A 117 0.32 18.54 2.14
N LEU A 118 0.40 18.04 3.38
CA LEU A 118 0.85 18.79 4.55
C LEU A 118 2.32 19.19 4.41
N TYR A 119 3.18 18.28 3.99
CA TYR A 119 4.60 18.56 3.76
C TYR A 119 4.78 19.69 2.73
N ALA A 120 4.13 19.57 1.56
CA ALA A 120 4.19 20.59 0.52
C ALA A 120 3.63 21.93 0.98
N PHE A 121 2.58 21.95 1.81
CA PHE A 121 2.05 23.14 2.44
C PHE A 121 3.10 23.80 3.34
N CYS A 122 3.81 23.03 4.18
CA CYS A 122 4.88 23.55 5.05
C CYS A 122 6.02 24.17 4.23
N ILE A 123 6.48 23.49 3.19
CA ILE A 123 7.53 24.01 2.29
C ILE A 123 7.09 25.33 1.64
N ARG A 124 5.86 25.41 1.11
CA ARG A 124 5.31 26.63 0.50
C ARG A 124 5.15 27.78 1.48
N LYS A 125 4.92 27.49 2.75
CA LYS A 125 4.86 28.49 3.85
C LYS A 125 6.24 28.85 4.40
N ASN A 126 7.34 28.39 3.77
CA ASN A 126 8.70 28.62 4.22
C ASN A 126 8.99 28.11 5.66
N ILE A 127 8.29 27.05 6.08
CA ILE A 127 8.60 26.33 7.33
C ILE A 127 9.81 25.42 7.06
N VAL A 128 10.97 26.03 6.89
CA VAL A 128 12.23 25.38 6.49
C VAL A 128 13.41 25.94 7.25
N ILE A 129 14.45 25.14 7.46
CA ILE A 129 15.73 25.63 7.96
C ILE A 129 16.49 26.22 6.80
N LYS A 130 16.77 27.53 6.85
CA LYS A 130 17.60 28.22 5.88
C LYS A 130 19.08 28.01 6.20
N MET A 131 19.80 27.41 5.27
CA MET A 131 21.24 27.19 5.42
C MET A 131 22.06 28.28 4.69
N PRO A 132 23.27 28.59 5.19
CA PRO A 132 24.21 29.48 4.48
C PRO A 132 24.58 28.93 3.10
N SER A 133 24.90 29.82 2.15
CA SER A 133 25.28 29.46 0.78
C SER A 133 26.56 28.62 0.65
N ALA A 134 27.36 28.56 1.73
CA ALA A 134 28.57 27.73 1.78
C ALA A 134 28.26 26.22 1.95
N VAL A 135 27.02 25.84 2.28
CA VAL A 135 26.62 24.44 2.46
C VAL A 135 26.25 23.84 1.12
N PRO A 136 26.76 22.63 0.77
CA PRO A 136 26.39 21.93 -0.45
C PRO A 136 24.87 21.77 -0.59
N GLU A 137 24.35 21.92 -1.81
CA GLU A 137 22.90 21.95 -2.09
C GLU A 137 22.16 20.72 -1.59
N PHE A 138 22.74 19.50 -1.73
CA PHE A 138 22.12 18.26 -1.29
C PHE A 138 21.96 18.21 0.25
N VAL A 139 22.92 18.75 1.01
CA VAL A 139 22.86 18.85 2.47
C VAL A 139 21.79 19.85 2.86
N SER A 140 21.82 21.03 2.24
CA SER A 140 20.84 22.09 2.46
C SER A 140 19.39 21.61 2.22
N LYS A 141 19.15 20.88 1.14
CA LYS A 141 17.84 20.28 0.85
C LYS A 141 17.39 19.28 1.93
N SER A 142 18.29 18.43 2.40
CA SER A 142 17.99 17.42 3.43
C SER A 142 17.60 18.08 4.76
N PHE A 143 18.37 19.06 5.21
CA PHE A 143 18.10 19.72 6.48
C PHE A 143 16.91 20.70 6.42
N SER A 144 16.70 21.35 5.28
CA SER A 144 15.58 22.29 5.13
C SER A 144 14.21 21.62 5.31
N GLY A 145 14.08 20.33 4.96
CA GLY A 145 12.85 19.56 5.09
C GLY A 145 12.50 19.10 6.51
N ILE A 146 13.44 19.15 7.46
CA ILE A 146 13.22 18.64 8.82
C ILE A 146 12.02 19.27 9.52
N PRO A 147 11.85 20.61 9.57
CA PRO A 147 10.69 21.20 10.24
C PRO A 147 9.37 20.84 9.54
N ALA A 148 9.37 20.78 8.21
CA ALA A 148 8.20 20.37 7.44
C ALA A 148 7.80 18.92 7.75
N SER A 149 8.77 18.01 7.87
CA SER A 149 8.53 16.62 8.28
C SER A 149 7.96 16.53 9.68
N LEU A 150 8.53 17.26 10.66
CA LEU A 150 8.05 17.27 12.04
C LEU A 150 6.59 17.76 12.13
N VAL A 151 6.28 18.88 11.47
CA VAL A 151 4.90 19.41 11.45
C VAL A 151 3.95 18.43 10.76
N THR A 152 4.41 17.72 9.73
CA THR A 152 3.61 16.70 9.03
C THR A 152 3.30 15.51 9.93
N VAL A 153 4.23 15.08 10.77
CA VAL A 153 4.08 13.92 11.66
C VAL A 153 3.12 14.16 12.82
N VAL A 154 3.09 15.38 13.39
CA VAL A 154 2.27 15.70 14.59
C VAL A 154 0.79 15.31 14.47
N PRO A 155 0.06 15.61 13.39
CA PRO A 155 -1.33 15.18 13.25
C PRO A 155 -1.50 13.65 13.28
N PHE A 156 -0.55 12.89 12.71
CA PHE A 156 -0.61 11.43 12.68
C PHE A 156 -0.34 10.81 14.05
N VAL A 157 0.54 11.42 14.86
CA VAL A 157 0.73 11.04 16.28
C VAL A 157 -0.56 11.30 17.07
N ALA A 158 -1.22 12.44 16.85
CA ALA A 158 -2.50 12.73 17.49
C ALA A 158 -3.60 11.74 17.08
N ILE A 159 -3.70 11.42 15.79
CA ILE A 159 -4.63 10.39 15.27
C ILE A 159 -4.36 9.05 15.92
N ARG A 160 -3.08 8.61 16.00
CA ARG A 160 -2.72 7.37 16.69
C ARG A 160 -3.21 7.36 18.14
N GLY A 161 -2.95 8.44 18.90
CA GLY A 161 -3.39 8.57 20.30
C GLY A 161 -4.91 8.53 20.45
N LEU A 162 -5.64 9.22 19.57
CA LEU A 162 -7.10 9.20 19.57
C LEU A 162 -7.66 7.79 19.30
N PHE A 163 -7.17 7.11 18.25
CA PHE A 163 -7.70 5.80 17.86
C PHE A 163 -7.26 4.67 18.80
N SER A 164 -6.15 4.80 19.53
CA SER A 164 -5.77 3.84 20.57
C SER A 164 -6.77 3.78 21.74
N MET A 165 -7.55 4.85 21.94
CA MET A 165 -8.60 4.94 22.97
C MET A 165 -9.97 4.46 22.48
N THR A 166 -10.09 4.11 21.21
CA THR A 166 -11.36 3.63 20.61
C THR A 166 -11.41 2.10 20.58
N SER A 167 -12.62 1.57 20.38
CA SER A 167 -12.86 0.11 20.21
C SER A 167 -12.14 -0.48 18.98
N TRP A 168 -11.73 0.32 18.02
CA TRP A 168 -10.96 -0.11 16.83
C TRP A 168 -9.47 -0.30 17.11
N GLY A 169 -8.94 0.19 18.24
CA GLY A 169 -7.55 0.06 18.67
C GLY A 169 -6.53 0.80 17.80
N SER A 170 -6.85 1.09 16.53
CA SER A 170 -5.98 1.81 15.60
C SER A 170 -6.76 2.45 14.45
N PHE A 171 -6.17 3.50 13.83
CA PHE A 171 -6.73 4.10 12.62
C PHE A 171 -6.77 3.10 11.45
N THR A 172 -5.76 2.25 11.31
CA THR A 172 -5.74 1.19 10.29
C THR A 172 -6.88 0.20 10.49
N GLY A 173 -7.14 -0.22 11.74
CA GLY A 173 -8.28 -1.09 12.07
C GLY A 173 -9.63 -0.46 11.73
N PHE A 174 -9.80 0.81 12.05
CA PHE A 174 -11.00 1.59 11.67
C PHE A 174 -11.21 1.62 10.16
N ILE A 175 -10.19 2.02 9.40
CA ILE A 175 -10.27 2.09 7.93
C ILE A 175 -10.54 0.70 7.33
N TYR A 176 -9.90 -0.34 7.85
CA TYR A 176 -10.14 -1.71 7.38
C TYR A 176 -11.60 -2.14 7.60
N GLN A 177 -12.14 -1.98 8.81
CA GLN A 177 -13.47 -2.45 9.13
C GLN A 177 -14.58 -1.57 8.54
N VAL A 178 -14.44 -0.26 8.58
CA VAL A 178 -15.51 0.68 8.23
C VAL A 178 -15.48 1.08 6.76
N VAL A 179 -14.31 1.14 6.15
CA VAL A 179 -14.16 1.59 4.76
C VAL A 179 -13.80 0.44 3.83
N GLN A 180 -12.71 -0.25 4.11
CA GLN A 180 -12.18 -1.26 3.18
C GLN A 180 -13.10 -2.46 3.04
N THR A 181 -13.53 -3.08 4.13
CA THR A 181 -14.36 -4.29 4.09
C THR A 181 -15.68 -4.09 3.35
N PRO A 182 -16.49 -3.06 3.62
CA PRO A 182 -17.71 -2.82 2.83
C PRO A 182 -17.41 -2.50 1.37
N LEU A 183 -16.37 -1.71 1.09
CA LEU A 183 -16.03 -1.30 -0.26
C LEU A 183 -15.54 -2.48 -1.11
N THR A 184 -14.74 -3.38 -0.54
CA THR A 184 -14.30 -4.60 -1.23
C THR A 184 -15.44 -5.57 -1.43
N ALA A 185 -16.35 -5.73 -0.47
CA ALA A 185 -17.53 -6.57 -0.62
C ALA A 185 -18.44 -6.09 -1.76
N LEU A 186 -18.66 -4.78 -1.86
CA LEU A 186 -19.41 -4.17 -2.97
C LEU A 186 -18.66 -4.32 -4.30
N GLY A 187 -17.36 -4.00 -4.33
CA GLY A 187 -16.52 -4.03 -5.54
C GLY A 187 -16.31 -5.43 -6.11
N ASN A 188 -16.38 -6.47 -5.28
CA ASN A 188 -16.27 -7.88 -5.68
C ASN A 188 -17.63 -8.54 -5.99
N SER A 189 -18.71 -7.78 -5.99
CA SER A 189 -20.02 -8.27 -6.37
C SER A 189 -20.14 -8.42 -7.90
N LEU A 190 -20.93 -9.39 -8.34
CA LEU A 190 -21.21 -9.59 -9.77
C LEU A 190 -21.76 -8.31 -10.45
N PRO A 191 -22.72 -7.57 -9.87
CA PRO A 191 -23.18 -6.31 -10.47
C PRO A 191 -22.06 -5.28 -10.66
N ALA A 192 -21.16 -5.12 -9.69
CA ALA A 192 -20.05 -4.18 -9.81
C ALA A 192 -19.09 -4.55 -10.94
N HIS A 193 -18.78 -5.84 -11.11
CA HIS A 193 -17.97 -6.32 -12.23
C HIS A 193 -18.65 -6.11 -13.58
N LEU A 194 -19.95 -6.40 -13.68
CA LEU A 194 -20.70 -6.16 -14.90
C LEU A 194 -20.74 -4.68 -15.28
N ILE A 195 -20.92 -3.79 -14.31
CA ILE A 195 -20.87 -2.33 -14.54
C ILE A 195 -19.46 -1.91 -14.99
N ALA A 196 -18.42 -2.39 -14.34
CA ALA A 196 -17.03 -2.10 -14.72
C ALA A 196 -16.72 -2.58 -16.14
N MET A 197 -17.16 -3.78 -16.52
CA MET A 197 -17.03 -4.32 -17.88
C MET A 197 -17.81 -3.49 -18.90
N PHE A 198 -19.04 -3.14 -18.58
CA PHE A 198 -19.86 -2.28 -19.44
C PHE A 198 -19.20 -0.92 -19.69
N VAL A 199 -18.74 -0.26 -18.63
CA VAL A 199 -18.02 1.04 -18.72
C VAL A 199 -16.73 0.86 -19.54
N CYS A 200 -16.00 -0.22 -19.34
CA CYS A 200 -14.80 -0.53 -20.11
C CYS A 200 -15.10 -0.62 -21.62
N CYS A 201 -16.12 -1.42 -22.00
CA CYS A 201 -16.54 -1.58 -23.39
C CYS A 201 -17.06 -0.26 -23.99
N PHE A 202 -17.84 0.50 -23.21
CA PHE A 202 -18.34 1.82 -23.63
C PHE A 202 -17.19 2.81 -23.91
N LEU A 203 -16.17 2.85 -23.06
CA LEU A 203 -14.99 3.68 -23.27
C LEU A 203 -14.20 3.27 -24.51
N TRP A 204 -14.07 1.96 -24.76
CA TRP A 204 -13.49 1.46 -26.01
C TRP A 204 -14.28 1.91 -27.24
N TRP A 205 -15.59 1.87 -27.15
CA TRP A 205 -16.47 2.38 -28.22
C TRP A 205 -16.27 3.88 -28.46
N CYS A 206 -16.02 4.66 -27.41
CA CYS A 206 -15.69 6.10 -27.50
C CYS A 206 -14.24 6.37 -27.96
N GLY A 207 -13.45 5.36 -28.31
CA GLY A 207 -12.05 5.50 -28.73
C GLY A 207 -11.05 5.72 -27.61
N MET A 208 -11.46 5.56 -26.34
CA MET A 208 -10.59 5.61 -25.17
C MET A 208 -10.17 4.20 -24.76
N HIS A 209 -8.96 4.06 -24.19
CA HIS A 209 -8.50 2.75 -23.69
C HIS A 209 -9.23 2.38 -22.39
N GLY A 210 -10.42 1.78 -22.53
CA GLY A 210 -11.36 1.51 -21.44
C GLY A 210 -10.73 0.72 -20.28
N THR A 211 -9.95 -0.32 -20.60
CA THR A 211 -9.27 -1.14 -19.59
C THR A 211 -8.33 -0.30 -18.70
N MET A 212 -7.54 0.60 -19.28
CA MET A 212 -6.63 1.45 -18.51
C MET A 212 -7.37 2.40 -17.58
N VAL A 213 -8.49 2.95 -18.03
CA VAL A 213 -9.30 3.88 -17.22
C VAL A 213 -9.98 3.14 -16.07
N VAL A 214 -10.69 2.04 -16.37
CA VAL A 214 -11.44 1.26 -15.37
C VAL A 214 -10.47 0.60 -14.38
N PHE A 215 -9.40 0.00 -14.86
CA PHE A 215 -8.37 -0.58 -14.01
C PHE A 215 -7.74 0.46 -13.08
N GLY A 216 -7.36 1.63 -13.60
CA GLY A 216 -6.81 2.72 -12.80
C GLY A 216 -7.76 3.20 -11.70
N ALA A 217 -9.07 3.22 -11.97
CA ALA A 217 -10.09 3.61 -11.00
C ALA A 217 -10.34 2.52 -9.93
N CYS A 218 -10.43 1.25 -10.35
CA CYS A 218 -10.83 0.14 -9.49
C CYS A 218 -9.66 -0.59 -8.83
N MET A 219 -8.41 -0.31 -9.23
CA MET A 219 -7.23 -1.02 -8.76
C MET A 219 -7.11 -1.06 -7.23
N ALA A 220 -7.39 0.07 -6.55
CA ALA A 220 -7.34 0.15 -5.10
C ALA A 220 -8.33 -0.80 -4.42
N ILE A 221 -9.52 -0.98 -5.02
CA ILE A 221 -10.59 -1.85 -4.49
C ILE A 221 -10.24 -3.32 -4.75
N TRP A 222 -9.73 -3.64 -5.92
CA TRP A 222 -9.52 -5.03 -6.36
C TRP A 222 -8.19 -5.64 -5.94
N THR A 223 -7.17 -4.80 -5.66
CA THR A 223 -5.83 -5.30 -5.25
C THR A 223 -5.87 -5.98 -3.89
N ALA A 224 -6.59 -5.43 -2.91
CA ALA A 224 -6.67 -6.01 -1.58
C ALA A 224 -7.30 -7.43 -1.60
N PRO A 225 -8.49 -7.65 -2.19
CA PRO A 225 -9.07 -8.99 -2.34
C PRO A 225 -8.20 -9.95 -3.13
N MET A 226 -7.50 -9.49 -4.15
CA MET A 226 -6.58 -10.34 -4.92
C MET A 226 -5.45 -10.88 -4.05
N ILE A 227 -4.87 -10.04 -3.18
CA ILE A 227 -3.82 -10.46 -2.25
C ILE A 227 -4.40 -11.42 -1.19
N GLU A 228 -5.59 -11.14 -0.67
CA GLU A 228 -6.27 -12.04 0.27
C GLU A 228 -6.57 -13.41 -0.35
N HIS A 229 -7.04 -13.45 -1.63
CA HIS A 229 -7.21 -14.69 -2.40
C HIS A 229 -5.93 -15.51 -2.47
N LEU A 230 -4.84 -14.85 -2.85
CA LEU A 230 -3.55 -15.49 -3.04
C LEU A 230 -3.02 -16.04 -1.72
N ASN A 231 -3.17 -15.29 -0.63
CA ASN A 231 -2.78 -15.74 0.71
C ASN A 231 -3.63 -16.92 1.19
N ALA A 232 -4.95 -16.89 0.98
CA ALA A 232 -5.85 -18.00 1.32
C ALA A 232 -5.53 -19.26 0.54
N TYR A 233 -5.29 -19.13 -0.77
CA TYR A 233 -4.88 -20.24 -1.62
C TYR A 233 -3.58 -20.90 -1.13
N ASN A 234 -2.57 -20.10 -0.81
CA ASN A 234 -1.28 -20.62 -0.32
C ASN A 234 -1.38 -21.26 1.07
N ALA A 235 -2.32 -20.80 1.89
CA ALA A 235 -2.59 -21.39 3.20
C ALA A 235 -3.50 -22.63 3.14
N GLY A 236 -3.97 -23.03 1.94
CA GLY A 236 -4.93 -24.12 1.77
C GLY A 236 -6.31 -23.82 2.35
N LEU A 237 -6.65 -22.54 2.52
CA LEU A 237 -7.93 -22.07 3.04
C LEU A 237 -8.93 -21.82 1.91
N PRO A 238 -10.24 -21.86 2.20
CA PRO A 238 -11.27 -21.49 1.22
C PRO A 238 -11.05 -20.06 0.70
N ILE A 239 -11.22 -19.87 -0.61
CA ILE A 239 -11.08 -18.57 -1.26
C ILE A 239 -12.22 -17.64 -0.78
N PRO A 240 -11.91 -16.46 -0.21
CA PRO A 240 -12.92 -15.61 0.43
C PRO A 240 -13.85 -14.88 -0.55
N TYR A 241 -13.41 -14.70 -1.81
CA TYR A 241 -14.20 -13.96 -2.81
C TYR A 241 -14.30 -14.74 -4.11
N VAL A 242 -15.47 -14.73 -4.75
CA VAL A 242 -15.70 -15.38 -6.05
C VAL A 242 -15.11 -14.55 -7.20
N LEU A 243 -15.19 -13.22 -7.08
CA LEU A 243 -14.73 -12.28 -8.08
C LEU A 243 -13.60 -11.42 -7.50
N SER A 244 -12.58 -11.17 -8.29
CA SER A 244 -11.42 -10.36 -7.93
C SER A 244 -10.86 -9.67 -9.18
N LEU A 245 -9.71 -8.99 -9.03
CA LEU A 245 -9.00 -8.37 -10.13
C LEU A 245 -8.77 -9.33 -11.32
N MET A 246 -8.47 -10.60 -11.05
CA MET A 246 -8.21 -11.59 -12.09
C MET A 246 -9.46 -11.89 -12.93
N SER A 247 -10.65 -11.86 -12.34
CA SER A 247 -11.90 -12.10 -13.08
C SER A 247 -12.27 -10.98 -14.06
N PHE A 248 -11.63 -9.82 -13.97
CA PHE A 248 -11.80 -8.72 -14.92
C PHE A 248 -11.00 -8.92 -16.22
N PHE A 249 -9.94 -9.72 -16.18
CA PHE A 249 -9.06 -9.96 -17.34
C PHE A 249 -9.30 -11.29 -18.07
N ILE A 250 -10.16 -12.14 -17.54
CA ILE A 250 -10.60 -13.40 -18.17
C ILE A 250 -11.85 -13.17 -18.99
#